data_7efa9e21c43f546eb3d703843b7a97e2
#
_entry.id   7efa9e21c43f546eb3d703843b7a97e2
#
_cell.length_a   1.000
_cell.length_b   1.000
_cell.length_c   1.000
_cell.angle_alpha   90.00
_cell.angle_beta   90.00
_cell.angle_gamma   90.00
#
_symmetry.space_group_name_H-M   'P 1'
#
loop_
_entity.id
_entity.type
_entity.pdbx_description
1 polymer ?
#
loop_
_entity_poly.entity_id
_entity_poly.type
_entity_poly.pdbx_seq_one_letter_code
_entity_poly.pdbx_strand_id
1 'polypeptide(L)'
;MRYKVIYFVFFLLAIVSCTGNKKYDNLMQRADSIMDVDDDSAKIAIRMLDGIKPQLPDLTKRQRMRYELLYHKAMNKAYIPFKSDSVMQEVADYYEHHGSANDRMLAYYVLGCVYRDMHEAPTALEYYHKATEQADTTSKDCDYATLARVYGQMATLFDKQYLPYQVIDAFTEAARYASLANDTLNALRFYQNTTSAYDFLGMTDTSALINTRVSKKLNSLGHKRDAAITFGCN
;
A
#
# COMPACT_ATOMS: atom_id res chain seq x y z
N MET A 1 14.81 -34.19 -43.23
CA MET A 1 13.43 -34.11 -42.67
C MET A 1 13.44 -34.07 -41.12
N ARG A 2 14.25 -34.85 -40.41
CA ARG A 2 14.29 -34.93 -38.94
C ARG A 2 14.54 -33.58 -38.20
N TYR A 3 15.43 -32.74 -38.71
CA TYR A 3 15.76 -31.45 -38.07
C TYR A 3 14.66 -30.41 -38.19
N LYS A 4 13.88 -30.39 -39.26
CA LYS A 4 12.74 -29.45 -39.40
C LYS A 4 11.62 -29.74 -38.41
N VAL A 5 11.40 -30.99 -38.04
CA VAL A 5 10.41 -31.41 -37.04
C VAL A 5 10.87 -30.98 -35.63
N ILE A 6 12.15 -31.11 -35.32
CA ILE A 6 12.73 -30.71 -34.02
C ILE A 6 12.60 -29.19 -33.83
N TYR A 7 12.93 -28.38 -34.84
CA TYR A 7 12.74 -26.91 -34.75
C TYR A 7 11.29 -26.51 -34.64
N PHE A 8 10.37 -27.21 -35.29
CA PHE A 8 8.94 -26.93 -35.19
C PHE A 8 8.38 -27.26 -33.81
N VAL A 9 8.81 -28.35 -33.20
CA VAL A 9 8.43 -28.72 -31.82
C VAL A 9 9.00 -27.71 -30.78
N PHE A 10 10.27 -27.29 -30.94
CA PHE A 10 10.85 -26.23 -30.09
C PHE A 10 10.12 -24.88 -30.24
N PHE A 11 9.72 -24.53 -31.45
CA PHE A 11 8.98 -23.29 -31.72
C PHE A 11 7.57 -23.34 -31.13
N LEU A 12 6.88 -24.47 -31.21
CA LEU A 12 5.58 -24.68 -30.56
C LEU A 12 5.67 -24.61 -29.01
N LEU A 13 6.71 -25.21 -28.43
CA LEU A 13 6.93 -25.13 -26.98
C LEU A 13 7.23 -23.69 -26.50
N ALA A 14 7.94 -22.90 -27.30
CA ALA A 14 8.22 -21.50 -26.98
C ALA A 14 6.95 -20.62 -27.03
N ILE A 15 6.02 -20.88 -27.95
CA ILE A 15 4.76 -20.13 -28.06
C ILE A 15 3.83 -20.45 -26.87
N VAL A 16 3.76 -21.70 -26.44
CA VAL A 16 2.93 -22.13 -25.29
C VAL A 16 3.47 -21.51 -23.98
N SER A 17 4.80 -21.43 -23.82
CA SER A 17 5.41 -20.78 -22.68
C SER A 17 5.11 -19.27 -22.60
N CYS A 18 5.14 -18.54 -23.73
CA CYS A 18 4.83 -17.11 -23.78
C CYS A 18 3.37 -16.78 -23.46
N THR A 19 2.42 -17.63 -23.86
CA THR A 19 0.99 -17.39 -23.62
C THR A 19 0.60 -17.68 -22.16
N GLY A 20 1.21 -18.69 -21.53
CA GLY A 20 1.00 -19.01 -20.12
C GLY A 20 1.50 -17.89 -19.19
N ASN A 21 2.66 -17.30 -19.46
CA ASN A 21 3.21 -16.22 -18.67
C ASN A 21 2.36 -14.95 -18.69
N LYS A 22 1.80 -14.56 -19.85
CA LYS A 22 0.91 -13.40 -19.95
C LYS A 22 -0.39 -13.56 -19.17
N LYS A 23 -0.91 -14.78 -19.08
CA LYS A 23 -2.15 -15.08 -18.32
C LYS A 23 -1.97 -14.72 -16.84
N TYR A 24 -0.87 -15.10 -16.22
CA TYR A 24 -0.62 -14.82 -14.80
C TYR A 24 -0.32 -13.34 -14.55
N ASP A 25 0.42 -12.68 -15.44
CA ASP A 25 0.65 -11.24 -15.36
C ASP A 25 -0.68 -10.46 -15.41
N ASN A 26 -1.59 -10.82 -16.31
CA ASN A 26 -2.92 -10.20 -16.40
C ASN A 26 -3.78 -10.44 -15.15
N LEU A 27 -3.71 -11.65 -14.59
CA LEU A 27 -4.48 -11.98 -13.37
C LEU A 27 -3.94 -11.21 -12.16
N MET A 28 -2.63 -11.10 -12.01
CA MET A 28 -1.99 -10.30 -10.97
C MET A 28 -2.31 -8.80 -11.13
N GLN A 29 -2.28 -8.27 -12.35
CA GLN A 29 -2.67 -6.89 -12.64
C GLN A 29 -4.13 -6.64 -12.27
N ARG A 30 -5.03 -7.56 -12.60
CA ARG A 30 -6.44 -7.47 -12.22
C ARG A 30 -6.65 -7.54 -10.72
N ALA A 31 -5.92 -8.43 -10.01
CA ALA A 31 -5.96 -8.49 -8.57
C ALA A 31 -5.49 -7.18 -7.93
N ASP A 32 -4.42 -6.56 -8.47
CA ASP A 32 -3.92 -5.27 -8.00
C ASP A 32 -4.95 -4.14 -8.18
N SER A 33 -5.56 -4.05 -9.37
CA SER A 33 -6.51 -2.99 -9.69
C SER A 33 -7.80 -3.02 -8.87
N ILE A 34 -8.24 -4.19 -8.39
CA ILE A 34 -9.46 -4.27 -7.56
C ILE A 34 -9.21 -3.96 -6.10
N MET A 35 -7.98 -4.05 -5.60
CA MET A 35 -7.68 -3.85 -4.18
C MET A 35 -8.04 -2.47 -3.65
N ASP A 36 -8.16 -1.48 -4.51
CA ASP A 36 -8.41 -0.08 -4.15
C ASP A 36 -9.87 0.34 -4.31
N VAL A 37 -10.79 -0.59 -4.64
CA VAL A 37 -12.21 -0.30 -4.89
C VAL A 37 -12.99 -0.13 -3.58
N ASP A 38 -12.86 -1.08 -2.64
CA ASP A 38 -13.53 -1.08 -1.34
C ASP A 38 -12.81 -2.00 -0.32
N ASP A 39 -13.31 -2.03 0.92
CA ASP A 39 -12.69 -2.80 2.01
C ASP A 39 -12.72 -4.33 1.80
N ASP A 40 -13.71 -4.86 1.07
CA ASP A 40 -13.83 -6.30 0.79
C ASP A 40 -13.03 -6.73 -0.45
N SER A 41 -12.65 -5.79 -1.31
CA SER A 41 -11.92 -6.04 -2.54
C SER A 41 -10.56 -6.68 -2.30
N ALA A 42 -9.90 -6.37 -1.19
CA ALA A 42 -8.64 -7.02 -0.82
C ALA A 42 -8.79 -8.53 -0.59
N LYS A 43 -9.90 -8.97 0.00
CA LYS A 43 -10.21 -10.41 0.18
C LYS A 43 -10.50 -11.10 -1.16
N ILE A 44 -11.11 -10.37 -2.11
CA ILE A 44 -11.32 -10.88 -3.47
C ILE A 44 -9.97 -11.04 -4.17
N ALA A 45 -9.07 -10.05 -4.05
CA ALA A 45 -7.72 -10.12 -4.61
C ALA A 45 -6.93 -11.31 -4.06
N ILE A 46 -7.00 -11.57 -2.74
CA ILE A 46 -6.38 -12.76 -2.12
C ILE A 46 -6.89 -14.04 -2.79
N ARG A 47 -8.23 -14.23 -2.92
CA ARG A 47 -8.79 -15.41 -3.59
C ARG A 47 -8.33 -15.57 -5.04
N MET A 48 -8.20 -14.45 -5.77
CA MET A 48 -7.67 -14.48 -7.14
C MET A 48 -6.21 -14.93 -7.17
N LEU A 49 -5.39 -14.43 -6.24
CA LEU A 49 -3.99 -14.77 -6.11
C LEU A 49 -3.80 -16.22 -5.62
N ASP A 50 -4.65 -16.70 -4.71
CA ASP A 50 -4.66 -18.11 -4.28
C ASP A 50 -4.85 -19.07 -5.48
N GLY A 51 -5.59 -18.66 -6.50
CA GLY A 51 -5.73 -19.42 -7.75
C GLY A 51 -4.42 -19.56 -8.54
N ILE A 52 -3.41 -18.71 -8.30
CA ILE A 52 -2.06 -18.81 -8.92
C ILE A 52 -1.12 -19.66 -8.08
N LYS A 53 -1.34 -19.77 -6.78
CA LYS A 53 -0.43 -20.40 -5.83
C LYS A 53 0.09 -21.78 -6.23
N PRO A 54 -0.72 -22.71 -6.78
CA PRO A 54 -0.22 -24.01 -7.24
C PRO A 54 0.80 -23.94 -8.38
N GLN A 55 0.82 -22.85 -9.14
CA GLN A 55 1.70 -22.64 -10.29
C GLN A 55 2.97 -21.85 -9.97
N LEU A 56 3.15 -21.39 -8.73
CA LEU A 56 4.32 -20.60 -8.34
C LEU A 56 5.67 -21.27 -8.70
N PRO A 57 5.85 -22.60 -8.59
CA PRO A 57 7.11 -23.24 -8.98
C PRO A 57 7.46 -23.05 -10.46
N ASP A 58 6.44 -22.91 -11.33
CA ASP A 58 6.60 -22.80 -12.78
C ASP A 58 6.75 -21.35 -13.26
N LEU A 59 6.55 -20.38 -12.36
CA LEU A 59 6.66 -18.96 -12.69
C LEU A 59 8.13 -18.50 -12.71
N THR A 60 8.40 -17.48 -13.51
CA THR A 60 9.71 -16.79 -13.49
C THR A 60 9.93 -16.11 -12.13
N LYS A 61 11.21 -15.84 -11.77
CA LYS A 61 11.54 -15.11 -10.54
C LYS A 61 10.79 -13.77 -10.47
N ARG A 62 10.75 -13.01 -11.58
CA ARG A 62 9.99 -11.74 -11.67
C ARG A 62 8.52 -11.92 -11.30
N GLN A 63 7.87 -12.95 -11.82
CA GLN A 63 6.45 -13.20 -11.55
C GLN A 63 6.21 -13.67 -10.12
N ARG A 64 7.10 -14.50 -9.56
CA ARG A 64 7.00 -14.88 -8.14
C ARG A 64 7.14 -13.69 -7.21
N MET A 65 8.13 -12.82 -7.43
CA MET A 65 8.32 -11.63 -6.61
C MET A 65 7.12 -10.67 -6.72
N ARG A 66 6.56 -10.50 -7.92
CA ARG A 66 5.33 -9.72 -8.10
C ARG A 66 4.13 -10.35 -7.40
N TYR A 67 3.98 -11.66 -7.48
CA TYR A 67 2.93 -12.39 -6.78
C TYR A 67 3.04 -12.16 -5.26
N GLU A 68 4.22 -12.37 -4.69
CA GLU A 68 4.43 -12.21 -3.24
C GLU A 68 4.17 -10.76 -2.81
N LEU A 69 4.65 -9.78 -3.55
CA LEU A 69 4.38 -8.36 -3.25
C LEU A 69 2.88 -8.05 -3.22
N LEU A 70 2.14 -8.49 -4.25
CA LEU A 70 0.70 -8.24 -4.35
C LEU A 70 -0.10 -9.04 -3.31
N TYR A 71 0.31 -10.26 -3.01
CA TYR A 71 -0.34 -11.09 -1.99
C TYR A 71 -0.21 -10.44 -0.61
N HIS A 72 0.98 -9.99 -0.25
CA HIS A 72 1.23 -9.30 1.02
C HIS A 72 0.58 -7.90 1.07
N LYS A 73 0.55 -7.15 -0.05
CA LYS A 73 -0.25 -5.92 -0.16
C LYS A 73 -1.73 -6.21 0.14
N ALA A 74 -2.29 -7.27 -0.44
CA ALA A 74 -3.68 -7.66 -0.22
C ALA A 74 -3.94 -8.10 1.23
N MET A 75 -3.03 -8.87 1.84
CA MET A 75 -3.12 -9.25 3.25
C MET A 75 -3.14 -8.01 4.16
N ASN A 76 -2.22 -7.06 3.95
CA ASN A 76 -2.20 -5.81 4.72
C ASN A 76 -3.52 -5.03 4.60
N LYS A 77 -4.07 -4.91 3.38
CA LYS A 77 -5.36 -4.24 3.15
C LYS A 77 -6.55 -5.00 3.73
N ALA A 78 -6.48 -6.32 3.82
CA ALA A 78 -7.50 -7.17 4.45
C ALA A 78 -7.34 -7.28 5.97
N TYR A 79 -6.41 -6.54 6.56
CA TYR A 79 -6.08 -6.56 8.00
C TYR A 79 -5.70 -7.96 8.51
N ILE A 80 -5.07 -8.77 7.66
CA ILE A 80 -4.51 -10.08 8.03
C ILE A 80 -3.08 -9.85 8.55
N PRO A 81 -2.80 -10.09 9.84
CA PRO A 81 -1.51 -9.76 10.44
C PRO A 81 -0.39 -10.68 9.95
N PHE A 82 0.79 -10.11 9.77
CA PHE A 82 2.00 -10.83 9.42
C PHE A 82 2.67 -11.44 10.66
N LYS A 83 3.35 -12.58 10.46
CA LYS A 83 4.07 -13.30 11.53
C LYS A 83 5.54 -13.55 11.21
N SER A 84 5.99 -13.23 10.00
CA SER A 84 7.37 -13.40 9.53
C SER A 84 7.67 -12.41 8.43
N ASP A 85 8.91 -11.94 8.39
CA ASP A 85 9.45 -11.01 7.42
C ASP A 85 10.16 -11.69 6.23
N SER A 86 10.47 -13.00 6.35
CA SER A 86 11.38 -13.71 5.42
C SER A 86 11.02 -13.57 3.94
N VAL A 87 9.73 -13.67 3.61
CA VAL A 87 9.26 -13.53 2.21
C VAL A 87 9.40 -12.08 1.75
N MET A 88 8.98 -11.11 2.58
CA MET A 88 9.02 -9.71 2.20
C MET A 88 10.43 -9.13 2.20
N GLN A 89 11.38 -9.71 2.95
CA GLN A 89 12.81 -9.41 2.81
C GLN A 89 13.30 -9.79 1.41
N GLU A 90 13.04 -11.01 0.94
CA GLU A 90 13.42 -11.45 -0.42
C GLU A 90 12.77 -10.57 -1.50
N VAL A 91 11.52 -10.17 -1.30
CA VAL A 91 10.79 -9.29 -2.21
C VAL A 91 11.44 -7.90 -2.24
N ALA A 92 11.75 -7.31 -1.09
CA ALA A 92 12.37 -5.99 -1.01
C ALA A 92 13.75 -5.99 -1.67
N ASP A 93 14.59 -6.98 -1.36
CA ASP A 93 15.92 -7.16 -1.97
C ASP A 93 15.83 -7.32 -3.50
N TYR A 94 14.83 -8.04 -3.98
CA TYR A 94 14.61 -8.17 -5.42
C TYR A 94 14.26 -6.84 -6.06
N TYR A 95 13.30 -6.09 -5.49
CA TYR A 95 12.83 -4.84 -6.09
C TYR A 95 13.85 -3.71 -5.95
N GLU A 96 14.73 -3.73 -4.97
CA GLU A 96 15.84 -2.78 -4.86
C GLU A 96 16.67 -2.72 -6.15
N HIS A 97 16.89 -3.89 -6.79
CA HIS A 97 17.72 -4.02 -7.99
C HIS A 97 16.93 -4.10 -9.31
N HIS A 98 15.63 -4.41 -9.27
CA HIS A 98 14.84 -4.74 -10.46
C HIS A 98 13.54 -3.94 -10.58
N GLY A 99 13.21 -3.09 -9.62
CA GLY A 99 11.95 -2.37 -9.57
C GLY A 99 12.03 -0.92 -10.08
N SER A 100 10.88 -0.38 -10.47
CA SER A 100 10.67 1.06 -10.61
C SER A 100 10.72 1.73 -9.22
N ALA A 101 10.74 3.07 -9.17
CA ALA A 101 10.62 3.82 -7.93
C ALA A 101 9.36 3.42 -7.13
N ASN A 102 8.22 3.29 -7.80
CA ASN A 102 6.96 2.87 -7.17
C ASN A 102 7.01 1.42 -6.66
N ASP A 103 7.65 0.50 -7.41
CA ASP A 103 7.79 -0.90 -6.97
C ASP A 103 8.66 -1.00 -5.70
N ARG A 104 9.79 -0.27 -5.65
CA ARG A 104 10.66 -0.22 -4.47
C ARG A 104 9.93 0.40 -3.28
N MET A 105 9.25 1.53 -3.49
CA MET A 105 8.44 2.18 -2.46
C MET A 105 7.39 1.23 -1.89
N LEU A 106 6.64 0.51 -2.76
CA LEU A 106 5.62 -0.45 -2.33
C LEU A 106 6.23 -1.63 -1.57
N ALA A 107 7.37 -2.17 -2.03
CA ALA A 107 8.04 -3.29 -1.37
C ALA A 107 8.50 -2.91 0.05
N TYR A 108 9.16 -1.77 0.22
CA TYR A 108 9.56 -1.26 1.54
C TYR A 108 8.36 -0.90 2.42
N TYR A 109 7.30 -0.32 1.85
CA TYR A 109 6.07 -0.05 2.57
C TYR A 109 5.46 -1.34 3.17
N VAL A 110 5.31 -2.39 2.36
CA VAL A 110 4.73 -3.66 2.82
C VAL A 110 5.64 -4.34 3.83
N LEU A 111 6.96 -4.28 3.65
CA LEU A 111 7.91 -4.80 4.63
C LEU A 111 7.84 -4.03 5.97
N GLY A 112 7.68 -2.70 5.91
CA GLY A 112 7.40 -1.89 7.10
C GLY A 112 6.11 -2.31 7.81
N CYS A 113 5.05 -2.66 7.05
CA CYS A 113 3.81 -3.20 7.63
C CYS A 113 4.03 -4.57 8.30
N VAL A 114 4.92 -5.41 7.76
CA VAL A 114 5.29 -6.69 8.39
C VAL A 114 5.91 -6.44 9.76
N TYR A 115 6.90 -5.57 9.87
CA TYR A 115 7.54 -5.26 11.15
C TYR A 115 6.60 -4.55 12.13
N ARG A 116 5.69 -3.69 11.64
CA ARG A 116 4.62 -3.12 12.47
C ARG A 116 3.78 -4.21 13.14
N ASP A 117 3.38 -5.23 12.38
CA ASP A 117 2.54 -6.32 12.88
C ASP A 117 3.32 -7.27 13.81
N MET A 118 4.63 -7.38 13.62
CA MET A 118 5.55 -8.09 14.51
C MET A 118 5.90 -7.28 15.77
N HIS A 119 5.33 -6.07 15.93
CA HIS A 119 5.58 -5.14 17.04
C HIS A 119 7.02 -4.59 17.11
N GLU A 120 7.72 -4.56 15.99
CA GLU A 120 9.06 -4.01 15.86
C GLU A 120 9.00 -2.57 15.30
N ALA A 121 8.46 -1.64 16.09
CA ALA A 121 8.19 -0.28 15.64
C ALA A 121 9.44 0.48 15.12
N PRO A 122 10.66 0.38 15.71
CA PRO A 122 11.84 1.03 15.15
C PRO A 122 12.17 0.52 13.74
N THR A 123 12.16 -0.79 13.52
CA THR A 123 12.43 -1.42 12.23
C THR A 123 11.35 -1.07 11.20
N ALA A 124 10.08 -1.05 11.63
CA ALA A 124 8.97 -0.61 10.78
C ALA A 124 9.16 0.83 10.29
N LEU A 125 9.55 1.76 11.19
CA LEU A 125 9.84 3.15 10.83
C LEU A 125 11.03 3.26 9.87
N GLU A 126 12.08 2.47 10.05
CA GLU A 126 13.22 2.44 9.13
C GLU A 126 12.75 2.08 7.71
N TYR A 127 11.94 1.03 7.54
CA TYR A 127 11.44 0.63 6.22
C TYR A 127 10.42 1.62 5.65
N TYR A 128 9.62 2.28 6.47
CA TYR A 128 8.77 3.38 6.00
C TYR A 128 9.59 4.57 5.52
N HIS A 129 10.70 4.92 6.19
CA HIS A 129 11.62 5.95 5.69
C HIS A 129 12.26 5.52 4.36
N LYS A 130 12.77 4.28 4.25
CA LYS A 130 13.27 3.75 2.98
C LYS A 130 12.22 3.84 1.87
N ALA A 131 10.95 3.56 2.18
CA ALA A 131 9.87 3.71 1.21
C ALA A 131 9.70 5.17 0.76
N THR A 132 9.73 6.15 1.67
CA THR A 132 9.61 7.56 1.29
C THR A 132 10.77 8.05 0.43
N GLU A 133 11.99 7.56 0.67
CA GLU A 133 13.19 7.88 -0.11
C GLU A 133 13.14 7.37 -1.55
N GLN A 134 12.36 6.30 -1.82
CA GLN A 134 12.17 5.79 -3.18
C GLN A 134 11.17 6.60 -4.00
N ALA A 135 10.34 7.43 -3.36
CA ALA A 135 9.30 8.17 -4.06
C ALA A 135 9.87 9.24 -4.99
N ASP A 136 9.70 9.07 -6.30
CA ASP A 136 10.01 10.12 -7.27
C ASP A 136 8.83 11.07 -7.42
N THR A 137 8.74 12.05 -6.54
CA THR A 137 7.67 13.06 -6.53
C THR A 137 7.73 14.04 -7.70
N THR A 138 8.76 13.99 -8.53
CA THR A 138 8.87 14.77 -9.76
C THR A 138 8.26 14.05 -10.96
N SER A 139 8.09 12.74 -10.86
CA SER A 139 7.44 11.91 -11.88
C SER A 139 5.93 12.08 -11.85
N LYS A 140 5.32 12.15 -13.04
CA LYS A 140 3.86 12.13 -13.19
C LYS A 140 3.23 10.79 -12.78
N ASP A 141 4.01 9.72 -12.79
CA ASP A 141 3.58 8.37 -12.48
C ASP A 141 3.84 8.01 -11.00
N CYS A 142 4.21 8.98 -10.15
CA CYS A 142 4.42 8.74 -8.73
C CYS A 142 3.14 8.20 -8.06
N ASP A 143 3.25 7.07 -7.35
CA ASP A 143 2.15 6.51 -6.56
C ASP A 143 1.97 7.28 -5.25
N TYR A 144 1.36 8.46 -5.37
CA TYR A 144 1.03 9.30 -4.21
C TYR A 144 0.08 8.61 -3.23
N ALA A 145 -0.76 7.66 -3.69
CA ALA A 145 -1.65 6.94 -2.80
C ALA A 145 -0.87 6.01 -1.85
N THR A 146 0.13 5.29 -2.35
CA THR A 146 1.03 4.50 -1.51
C THR A 146 1.85 5.40 -0.58
N LEU A 147 2.39 6.52 -1.09
CA LEU A 147 3.16 7.46 -0.27
C LEU A 147 2.32 8.04 0.88
N ALA A 148 1.06 8.39 0.63
CA ALA A 148 0.14 8.83 1.68
C ALA A 148 -0.07 7.75 2.76
N ARG A 149 -0.19 6.49 2.37
CA ARG A 149 -0.31 5.37 3.33
C ARG A 149 0.95 5.19 4.16
N VAL A 150 2.15 5.34 3.56
CA VAL A 150 3.43 5.27 4.30
C VAL A 150 3.43 6.29 5.43
N TYR A 151 3.18 7.56 5.14
CA TYR A 151 3.15 8.62 6.14
C TYR A 151 2.05 8.40 7.19
N GLY A 152 0.88 7.91 6.78
CA GLY A 152 -0.20 7.54 7.70
C GLY A 152 0.20 6.44 8.68
N GLN A 153 0.96 5.43 8.24
CA GLN A 153 1.49 4.38 9.12
C GLN A 153 2.56 4.91 10.07
N MET A 154 3.46 5.77 9.58
CA MET A 154 4.46 6.44 10.45
C MET A 154 3.77 7.25 11.54
N ALA A 155 2.77 8.05 11.18
CA ALA A 155 1.99 8.83 12.15
C ALA A 155 1.35 7.95 13.24
N THR A 156 0.78 6.80 12.83
CA THR A 156 0.18 5.85 13.78
C THR A 156 1.23 5.25 14.74
N LEU A 157 2.46 5.01 14.28
CA LEU A 157 3.54 4.54 15.15
C LEU A 157 4.03 5.64 16.10
N PHE A 158 4.12 6.88 15.63
CA PHE A 158 4.47 8.03 16.49
C PHE A 158 3.40 8.31 17.54
N ASP A 159 2.12 8.17 17.20
CA ASP A 159 1.00 8.33 18.14
C ASP A 159 1.08 7.32 19.30
N LYS A 160 1.36 6.05 19.00
CA LYS A 160 1.59 5.01 20.01
C LYS A 160 2.80 5.28 20.93
N GLN A 161 3.72 6.13 20.49
CA GLN A 161 4.91 6.51 21.26
C GLN A 161 4.77 7.89 21.93
N TYR A 162 3.57 8.49 21.87
CA TYR A 162 3.27 9.81 22.44
C TYR A 162 4.19 10.92 21.89
N LEU A 163 4.43 10.93 20.59
CA LEU A 163 5.25 11.91 19.89
C LEU A 163 4.38 12.88 19.06
N PRO A 164 3.67 13.84 19.69
CA PRO A 164 2.60 14.59 19.05
C PRO A 164 3.07 15.46 17.87
N TYR A 165 4.25 16.03 17.90
CA TYR A 165 4.77 16.83 16.79
C TYR A 165 5.00 15.97 15.55
N GLN A 166 5.61 14.78 15.71
CA GLN A 166 5.82 13.82 14.62
C GLN A 166 4.48 13.29 14.07
N VAL A 167 3.46 13.12 14.93
CA VAL A 167 2.10 12.76 14.50
C VAL A 167 1.52 13.83 13.59
N ILE A 168 1.60 15.12 14.00
CA ILE A 168 1.09 16.24 13.20
C ILE A 168 1.79 16.29 11.84
N ASP A 169 3.13 16.24 11.84
CA ASP A 169 3.93 16.31 10.61
C ASP A 169 3.58 15.15 9.67
N ALA A 170 3.59 13.92 10.17
CA ALA A 170 3.36 12.74 9.34
C ALA A 170 1.92 12.67 8.80
N PHE A 171 0.89 12.96 9.61
CA PHE A 171 -0.48 13.01 9.09
C PHE A 171 -0.71 14.19 8.15
N THR A 172 -0.03 15.32 8.31
CA THR A 172 -0.09 16.44 7.37
C THR A 172 0.49 16.05 6.00
N GLU A 173 1.63 15.37 5.99
CA GLU A 173 2.20 14.83 4.75
C GLU A 173 1.29 13.75 4.13
N ALA A 174 0.73 12.85 4.94
CA ALA A 174 -0.24 11.87 4.46
C ALA A 174 -1.44 12.53 3.78
N ALA A 175 -2.00 13.59 4.39
CA ALA A 175 -3.12 14.35 3.81
C ALA A 175 -2.71 15.06 2.51
N ARG A 176 -1.51 15.61 2.44
CA ARG A 176 -0.97 16.26 1.25
C ARG A 176 -0.84 15.27 0.09
N TYR A 177 -0.24 14.10 0.33
CA TYR A 177 -0.07 13.08 -0.72
C TYR A 177 -1.39 12.41 -1.11
N ALA A 178 -2.32 12.21 -0.19
CA ALA A 178 -3.67 11.75 -0.51
C ALA A 178 -4.41 12.75 -1.44
N SER A 179 -4.22 14.06 -1.20
CA SER A 179 -4.77 15.09 -2.08
C SER A 179 -4.16 15.05 -3.49
N LEU A 180 -2.85 14.81 -3.61
CA LEU A 180 -2.18 14.64 -4.90
C LEU A 180 -2.62 13.35 -5.62
N ALA A 181 -3.00 12.32 -4.88
CA ALA A 181 -3.61 11.10 -5.41
C ALA A 181 -5.09 11.27 -5.80
N ASN A 182 -5.67 12.46 -5.69
CA ASN A 182 -7.10 12.75 -5.86
C ASN A 182 -8.00 11.99 -4.88
N ASP A 183 -7.47 11.51 -3.76
CA ASP A 183 -8.20 10.82 -2.70
C ASP A 183 -8.62 11.83 -1.60
N THR A 184 -9.62 12.64 -1.93
CA THR A 184 -10.10 13.70 -1.04
C THR A 184 -10.60 13.15 0.30
N LEU A 185 -11.21 11.97 0.31
CA LEU A 185 -11.75 11.39 1.54
C LEU A 185 -10.64 11.02 2.53
N ASN A 186 -9.63 10.30 2.07
CA ASN A 186 -8.48 9.96 2.92
C ASN A 186 -7.63 11.18 3.28
N ALA A 187 -7.53 12.18 2.39
CA ALA A 187 -6.88 13.45 2.73
C ALA A 187 -7.55 14.13 3.92
N LEU A 188 -8.88 14.17 3.94
CA LEU A 188 -9.65 14.74 5.06
C LEU A 188 -9.51 13.90 6.34
N ARG A 189 -9.51 12.57 6.24
CA ARG A 189 -9.31 11.67 7.38
C ARG A 189 -7.91 11.82 7.98
N PHE A 190 -6.86 11.86 7.16
CA PHE A 190 -5.50 12.10 7.66
C PHE A 190 -5.38 13.46 8.34
N TYR A 191 -5.94 14.52 7.72
CA TYR A 191 -5.93 15.83 8.34
C TYR A 191 -6.69 15.86 9.65
N GLN A 192 -7.82 15.17 9.76
CA GLN A 192 -8.57 15.02 11.02
C GLN A 192 -7.74 14.28 12.08
N ASN A 193 -7.00 13.26 11.71
CA ASN A 193 -6.19 12.48 12.67
C ASN A 193 -5.10 13.30 13.36
N THR A 194 -4.76 14.51 12.87
CA THR A 194 -3.86 15.43 13.60
C THR A 194 -4.48 15.96 14.89
N THR A 195 -5.81 15.93 15.02
CA THR A 195 -6.53 16.52 16.19
C THR A 195 -6.16 15.85 17.49
N SER A 196 -5.93 14.53 17.50
CA SER A 196 -5.50 13.81 18.71
C SER A 196 -4.20 14.38 19.29
N ALA A 197 -3.23 14.70 18.41
CA ALA A 197 -1.97 15.27 18.81
C ALA A 197 -2.11 16.74 19.27
N TYR A 198 -2.97 17.54 18.63
CA TYR A 198 -3.27 18.88 19.07
C TYR A 198 -3.98 18.90 20.45
N ASP A 199 -4.90 17.97 20.67
CA ASP A 199 -5.56 17.82 21.98
C ASP A 199 -4.56 17.38 23.07
N PHE A 200 -3.65 16.47 22.76
CA PHE A 200 -2.58 16.05 23.65
C PHE A 200 -1.66 17.23 24.05
N LEU A 201 -1.43 18.17 23.13
CA LEU A 201 -0.65 19.40 23.37
C LEU A 201 -1.46 20.50 24.06
N GLY A 202 -2.74 20.28 24.40
CA GLY A 202 -3.63 21.29 24.98
C GLY A 202 -4.11 22.35 23.98
N MET A 203 -3.91 22.14 22.66
CA MET A 203 -4.31 23.07 21.59
C MET A 203 -5.74 22.77 21.10
N THR A 204 -6.68 22.73 22.03
CA THR A 204 -8.08 22.32 21.77
C THR A 204 -8.82 23.21 20.77
N ASP A 205 -8.51 24.52 20.73
CA ASP A 205 -9.10 25.42 19.72
C ASP A 205 -8.68 25.04 18.30
N THR A 206 -7.43 24.61 18.12
CA THR A 206 -6.92 24.15 16.83
C THR A 206 -7.60 22.85 16.42
N SER A 207 -7.72 21.89 17.33
CA SER A 207 -8.43 20.63 17.13
C SER A 207 -9.89 20.88 16.72
N ALA A 208 -10.62 21.72 17.46
CA ALA A 208 -12.01 22.09 17.16
C ALA A 208 -12.15 22.75 15.76
N LEU A 209 -11.22 23.63 15.39
CA LEU A 209 -11.21 24.27 14.08
C LEU A 209 -11.01 23.25 12.95
N ILE A 210 -10.08 22.29 13.11
CA ILE A 210 -9.83 21.22 12.14
C ILE A 210 -11.10 20.38 11.99
N ASN A 211 -11.69 19.90 13.08
CA ASN A 211 -12.92 19.11 13.05
C ASN A 211 -14.07 19.84 12.35
N THR A 212 -14.24 21.13 12.62
CA THR A 212 -15.24 21.96 11.96
C THR A 212 -15.03 22.05 10.44
N ARG A 213 -13.80 22.28 10.01
CA ARG A 213 -13.45 22.37 8.58
C ARG A 213 -13.66 21.04 7.87
N VAL A 214 -13.19 19.93 8.47
CA VAL A 214 -13.30 18.58 7.90
C VAL A 214 -14.78 18.19 7.79
N SER A 215 -15.57 18.34 8.85
CA SER A 215 -17.01 18.04 8.84
C SER A 215 -17.77 18.84 7.77
N LYS A 216 -17.51 20.15 7.67
CA LYS A 216 -18.12 20.99 6.63
C LYS A 216 -17.79 20.48 5.23
N LYS A 217 -16.53 20.06 4.99
CA LYS A 217 -16.11 19.53 3.69
C LYS A 217 -16.74 18.19 3.41
N LEU A 218 -16.76 17.26 4.38
CA LEU A 218 -17.41 15.95 4.25
C LEU A 218 -18.91 16.10 3.94
N ASN A 219 -19.62 17.00 4.62
CA ASN A 219 -21.01 17.31 4.33
C ASN A 219 -21.20 17.79 2.89
N SER A 220 -20.31 18.67 2.39
CA SER A 220 -20.38 19.19 1.02
C SER A 220 -20.15 18.09 -0.04
N LEU A 221 -19.47 17.00 0.33
CA LEU A 221 -19.21 15.83 -0.52
C LEU A 221 -20.29 14.74 -0.37
N GLY A 222 -21.30 14.95 0.48
CA GLY A 222 -22.37 13.97 0.72
C GLY A 222 -22.06 12.92 1.80
N HIS A 223 -20.89 12.96 2.42
CA HIS A 223 -20.46 12.04 3.50
C HIS A 223 -21.00 12.46 4.87
N LYS A 224 -22.34 12.53 4.99
CA LYS A 224 -23.01 13.05 6.20
C LYS A 224 -22.69 12.25 7.46
N ARG A 225 -22.56 10.93 7.36
CA ARG A 225 -22.24 10.06 8.50
C ARG A 225 -20.83 10.36 9.03
N ASP A 226 -19.85 10.42 8.14
CA ASP A 226 -18.46 10.72 8.51
C ASP A 226 -18.36 12.13 9.12
N ALA A 227 -19.07 13.09 8.54
CA ALA A 227 -19.15 14.45 9.07
C ALA A 227 -19.73 14.51 10.50
N ALA A 228 -20.73 13.70 10.82
CA ALA A 228 -21.33 13.63 12.17
C ALA A 228 -20.34 13.02 13.17
N ILE A 229 -19.64 11.96 12.80
CA ILE A 229 -18.61 11.31 13.64
C ILE A 229 -17.49 12.28 14.00
N THR A 230 -17.10 13.18 13.08
CA THR A 230 -16.07 14.20 13.28
C THR A 230 -16.38 15.14 14.47
N PHE A 231 -17.66 15.34 14.82
CA PHE A 231 -18.08 16.16 15.96
C PHE A 231 -18.29 15.35 17.26
N GLY A 232 -18.00 14.05 17.28
CA GLY A 232 -18.24 13.21 18.46
C GLY A 232 -19.73 12.99 18.75
N CYS A 233 -20.61 13.20 17.78
CA CYS A 233 -22.03 12.88 17.87
C CYS A 233 -22.18 11.38 17.57
N ASN A 234 -22.11 10.54 18.62
CA ASN A 234 -22.52 9.14 18.59
C ASN A 234 -24.00 9.02 18.92
#